data_42565495becc5bf41f185d5d2189c710
#
_entry.id   42565495becc5bf41f185d5d2189c710
#
_cell.length_a   1.000
_cell.length_b   1.000
_cell.length_c   1.000
_cell.angle_alpha   90.00
_cell.angle_beta   90.00
_cell.angle_gamma   90.00
#
_symmetry.space_group_name_H-M   'P 1'
#
loop_
_entity.id
_entity.type
_entity.pdbx_description
1 polymer ?
#
loop_
_entity_poly.entity_id
_entity_poly.type
_entity_poly.pdbx_seq_one_letter_code
_entity_poly.pdbx_strand_id
1 'polypeptide(L)'
;MRDIETRIDIDLVMRVFYERALADEVIGYIFKDVAKLDLEHHLPIIGDFWEAILFRAGDYQLRGRNPMEIHRQLHIRSALRPEHFSRWLELFVRSVDGEFCGPRADFIKMRAHAIADRFQINLGILEQGPTNLEETLEEA
;
A
#
# COMPACT_ATOMS: atom_id res chain seq x y z
N MET A 1 -0.17 23.59 -2.99
CA MET A 1 -0.34 22.41 -2.11
C MET A 1 0.82 22.35 -1.13
N ARG A 2 0.51 22.00 0.09
CA ARG A 2 1.55 21.77 1.09
C ARG A 2 1.95 20.29 1.14
N ASP A 3 3.02 19.99 1.86
CA ASP A 3 3.46 18.62 2.07
C ASP A 3 2.66 17.93 3.18
N ILE A 4 2.81 16.62 3.29
CA ILE A 4 2.24 15.81 4.38
C ILE A 4 2.94 16.21 5.68
N GLU A 5 2.16 16.61 6.69
CA GLU A 5 2.72 17.10 7.94
C GLU A 5 2.37 16.23 9.15
N THR A 6 1.18 15.65 9.16
CA THR A 6 0.69 14.92 10.33
C THR A 6 -0.03 13.64 9.93
N ARG A 7 -0.40 12.84 10.94
CA ARG A 7 -1.22 11.64 10.77
C ARG A 7 -2.55 11.94 10.09
N ILE A 8 -3.14 13.11 10.36
CA ILE A 8 -4.41 13.49 9.73
C ILE A 8 -4.26 13.53 8.22
N ASP A 9 -3.12 14.01 7.74
CA ASP A 9 -2.83 14.07 6.29
C ASP A 9 -2.72 12.67 5.70
N ILE A 10 -2.06 11.75 6.42
CA ILE A 10 -1.96 10.35 6.01
C ILE A 10 -3.35 9.72 5.92
N ASP A 11 -4.18 9.96 6.93
CA ASP A 11 -5.54 9.40 6.97
C ASP A 11 -6.37 9.89 5.79
N LEU A 12 -6.20 11.16 5.40
CA LEU A 12 -6.87 11.71 4.23
C LEU A 12 -6.45 10.99 2.95
N VAL A 13 -5.16 10.82 2.75
CA VAL A 13 -4.65 10.10 1.56
C VAL A 13 -5.19 8.68 1.52
N MET A 14 -5.20 7.99 2.67
CA MET A 14 -5.67 6.62 2.74
C MET A 14 -7.16 6.52 2.42
N ARG A 15 -7.97 7.41 2.95
CA ARG A 15 -9.41 7.41 2.65
C ARG A 15 -9.67 7.68 1.17
N VAL A 16 -9.03 8.68 0.62
CA VAL A 16 -9.16 9.02 -0.81
C VAL A 16 -8.74 7.84 -1.68
N PHE A 17 -7.61 7.23 -1.35
CA PHE A 17 -7.10 6.07 -2.09
C PHE A 17 -8.07 4.89 -2.04
N TYR A 18 -8.53 4.49 -0.84
CA TYR A 18 -9.39 3.32 -0.73
C TYR A 18 -10.77 3.53 -1.33
N GLU A 19 -11.29 4.74 -1.27
CA GLU A 19 -12.55 5.06 -1.96
C GLU A 19 -12.41 4.88 -3.48
N ARG A 20 -11.28 5.32 -4.05
CA ARG A 20 -10.97 5.11 -5.46
C ARG A 20 -10.75 3.64 -5.78
N ALA A 21 -9.97 2.95 -4.95
CA ALA A 21 -9.64 1.54 -5.18
C ALA A 21 -10.89 0.65 -5.14
N LEU A 22 -11.77 0.88 -4.18
CA LEU A 22 -13.02 0.11 -4.06
C LEU A 22 -13.95 0.32 -5.25
N ALA A 23 -13.93 1.49 -5.86
CA ALA A 23 -14.76 1.82 -7.01
C ALA A 23 -14.07 1.50 -8.35
N ASP A 24 -12.82 1.07 -8.32
CA ASP A 24 -12.03 0.87 -9.53
C ASP A 24 -12.44 -0.40 -10.29
N GLU A 25 -12.47 -0.29 -11.63
CA GLU A 25 -12.88 -1.40 -12.50
C GLU A 25 -11.87 -2.55 -12.52
N VAL A 26 -10.59 -2.24 -12.28
CA VAL A 26 -9.52 -3.24 -12.40
C VAL A 26 -9.29 -3.97 -11.07
N ILE A 27 -9.21 -3.24 -9.96
CA ILE A 27 -8.83 -3.82 -8.67
C ILE A 27 -9.94 -3.82 -7.62
N GLY A 28 -11.06 -3.15 -7.87
CA GLY A 28 -12.13 -3.04 -6.87
C GLY A 28 -12.64 -4.37 -6.38
N TYR A 29 -12.78 -5.36 -7.25
CA TYR A 29 -13.27 -6.69 -6.88
C TYR A 29 -12.35 -7.39 -5.87
N ILE A 30 -11.05 -7.12 -5.93
CA ILE A 30 -10.09 -7.74 -5.01
C ILE A 30 -10.40 -7.32 -3.57
N PHE A 31 -10.68 -6.03 -3.38
CA PHE A 31 -11.00 -5.50 -2.06
C PHE A 31 -12.41 -5.90 -1.60
N LYS A 32 -13.39 -5.84 -2.49
CA LYS A 32 -14.79 -6.10 -2.15
C LYS A 32 -15.13 -7.58 -2.06
N ASP A 33 -14.75 -8.34 -3.09
CA ASP A 33 -15.23 -9.71 -3.25
C ASP A 33 -14.23 -10.75 -2.74
N VAL A 34 -12.94 -10.53 -2.94
CA VAL A 34 -11.90 -11.50 -2.52
C VAL A 34 -11.48 -11.24 -1.08
N ALA A 35 -11.03 -10.04 -0.77
CA ALA A 35 -10.57 -9.69 0.58
C ALA A 35 -11.72 -9.39 1.53
N LYS A 36 -12.88 -8.96 1.01
CA LYS A 36 -14.04 -8.55 1.80
C LYS A 36 -13.65 -7.51 2.83
N LEU A 37 -12.97 -6.46 2.36
CA LEU A 37 -12.38 -5.44 3.21
C LEU A 37 -13.43 -4.65 3.98
N ASP A 38 -13.25 -4.59 5.30
CA ASP A 38 -13.96 -3.64 6.15
C ASP A 38 -13.11 -2.37 6.23
N LEU A 39 -13.49 -1.36 5.45
CA LEU A 39 -12.70 -0.14 5.30
C LEU A 39 -12.50 0.59 6.64
N GLU A 40 -13.55 0.74 7.43
CA GLU A 40 -13.44 1.47 8.69
C GLU A 40 -12.53 0.76 9.70
N HIS A 41 -12.47 -0.56 9.64
CA HIS A 41 -11.54 -1.32 10.47
C HIS A 41 -10.11 -1.23 9.94
N HIS A 42 -9.95 -1.20 8.60
CA HIS A 42 -8.64 -1.22 7.95
C HIS A 42 -7.91 0.13 7.99
N LEU A 43 -8.64 1.24 7.88
CA LEU A 43 -8.03 2.57 7.80
C LEU A 43 -7.08 2.90 8.95
N PRO A 44 -7.42 2.65 10.23
CA PRO A 44 -6.47 2.92 11.31
C PRO A 44 -5.20 2.09 11.21
N ILE A 45 -5.32 0.86 10.75
CA ILE A 45 -4.20 -0.07 10.62
C ILE A 45 -3.22 0.42 9.56
N ILE A 46 -3.72 0.76 8.40
CA ILE A 46 -2.87 1.22 7.30
C ILE A 46 -2.31 2.61 7.58
N GLY A 47 -3.07 3.44 8.30
CA GLY A 47 -2.60 4.73 8.76
C GLY A 47 -1.41 4.59 9.72
N ASP A 48 -1.47 3.66 10.66
CA ASP A 48 -0.36 3.36 11.58
C ASP A 48 0.89 2.93 10.80
N PHE A 49 0.71 2.09 9.79
CA PHE A 49 1.80 1.62 8.94
C PHE A 49 2.51 2.79 8.26
N TRP A 50 1.78 3.67 7.59
CA TRP A 50 2.37 4.78 6.87
C TRP A 50 2.93 5.86 7.79
N GLU A 51 2.31 6.09 8.94
CA GLU A 51 2.84 6.99 9.95
C GLU A 51 4.22 6.54 10.44
N ALA A 52 4.36 5.26 10.73
CA ALA A 52 5.65 4.69 11.16
C ALA A 52 6.72 4.88 10.08
N ILE A 53 6.37 4.69 8.81
CA ILE A 53 7.30 4.85 7.70
C ILE A 53 7.70 6.32 7.50
N LEU A 54 6.72 7.22 7.47
CA LEU A 54 6.97 8.63 7.14
C LEU A 54 7.62 9.41 8.27
N PHE A 55 7.22 9.16 9.49
CA PHE A 55 7.65 9.95 10.63
C PHE A 55 8.55 9.19 11.59
N ARG A 56 8.79 7.92 11.35
CA ARG A 56 9.52 7.03 12.25
C ARG A 56 8.94 7.10 13.67
N ALA A 57 7.63 7.32 13.73
CA ALA A 57 6.89 7.47 14.97
C ALA A 57 5.67 6.57 14.91
N GLY A 58 4.92 6.49 16.02
CA GLY A 58 3.74 5.65 16.08
C GLY A 58 4.09 4.25 16.54
N ASP A 59 3.04 3.51 16.82
CA ASP A 59 3.12 2.18 17.42
C ASP A 59 2.71 1.08 16.44
N TYR A 60 3.15 1.21 15.18
CA TYR A 60 2.82 0.15 14.23
C TYR A 60 3.47 -1.15 14.68
N GLN A 61 2.63 -2.07 15.02
CA GLN A 61 3.03 -3.44 15.32
C GLN A 61 2.25 -4.34 14.39
N LEU A 62 2.90 -5.38 13.92
CA LEU A 62 2.24 -6.35 13.06
C LEU A 62 1.05 -7.01 13.76
N ARG A 63 1.09 -7.14 15.08
CA ARG A 63 0.00 -7.71 15.90
C ARG A 63 -0.48 -9.07 15.36
N GLY A 64 0.48 -9.93 15.01
CA GLY A 64 0.17 -11.22 14.42
C GLY A 64 -0.21 -11.16 12.94
N ARG A 65 -0.24 -9.98 12.34
CA ARG A 65 -0.50 -9.83 10.91
C ARG A 65 0.83 -9.79 10.16
N ASN A 66 0.85 -10.43 9.02
CA ASN A 66 1.97 -10.41 8.11
C ASN A 66 1.45 -9.93 6.77
N PRO A 67 1.78 -8.70 6.34
CA PRO A 67 1.27 -8.17 5.06
C PRO A 67 1.60 -9.07 3.88
N MET A 68 2.78 -9.65 3.85
CA MET A 68 3.16 -10.56 2.77
C MET A 68 2.29 -11.81 2.76
N GLU A 69 2.00 -12.39 3.93
CA GLU A 69 1.15 -13.57 4.02
C GLU A 69 -0.29 -13.26 3.63
N ILE A 70 -0.79 -12.08 4.01
CA ILE A 70 -2.13 -11.64 3.61
C ILE A 70 -2.23 -11.58 2.09
N HIS A 71 -1.24 -11.02 1.42
CA HIS A 71 -1.21 -10.95 -0.05
C HIS A 71 -1.05 -12.32 -0.68
N ARG A 72 -0.28 -13.22 -0.06
CA ARG A 72 -0.14 -14.59 -0.54
C ARG A 72 -1.48 -15.32 -0.49
N GLN A 73 -2.24 -15.16 0.60
CA GLN A 73 -3.57 -15.75 0.71
C GLN A 73 -4.54 -15.20 -0.33
N LEU A 74 -4.49 -13.90 -0.60
CA LEU A 74 -5.27 -13.29 -1.68
C LEU A 74 -4.88 -13.89 -3.04
N HIS A 75 -3.59 -14.05 -3.30
CA HIS A 75 -3.09 -14.61 -4.55
C HIS A 75 -3.53 -16.06 -4.76
N ILE A 76 -3.60 -16.84 -3.67
CA ILE A 76 -4.10 -18.22 -3.73
C ILE A 76 -5.58 -18.25 -4.07
N ARG A 77 -6.38 -17.35 -3.49
CA ARG A 77 -7.83 -17.30 -3.73
C ARG A 77 -8.18 -16.72 -5.08
N SER A 78 -7.42 -15.74 -5.54
CA SER A 78 -7.63 -15.09 -6.84
C SER A 78 -6.28 -14.55 -7.30
N ALA A 79 -5.76 -15.08 -8.40
CA ALA A 79 -4.43 -14.72 -8.87
C ALA A 79 -4.26 -13.21 -9.02
N LEU A 80 -3.26 -12.67 -8.34
CA LEU A 80 -2.85 -11.28 -8.48
C LEU A 80 -1.90 -11.19 -9.65
N ARG A 81 -2.05 -10.17 -10.47
CA ARG A 81 -1.29 -9.97 -11.70
C ARG A 81 -0.55 -8.64 -11.66
N PRO A 82 0.48 -8.47 -12.51
CA PRO A 82 1.21 -7.19 -12.58
C PRO A 82 0.28 -5.98 -12.78
N GLU A 83 -0.76 -6.11 -13.62
CA GLU A 83 -1.68 -5.02 -13.86
C GLU A 83 -2.46 -4.59 -12.62
N HIS A 84 -2.69 -5.50 -11.67
CA HIS A 84 -3.33 -5.16 -10.40
C HIS A 84 -2.45 -4.24 -9.56
N PHE A 85 -1.17 -4.55 -9.51
CA PHE A 85 -0.19 -3.74 -8.76
C PHE A 85 0.07 -2.40 -9.46
N SER A 86 0.14 -2.40 -10.78
CA SER A 86 0.30 -1.17 -11.55
C SER A 86 -0.88 -0.23 -11.34
N ARG A 87 -2.09 -0.78 -11.35
CA ARG A 87 -3.29 0.03 -11.11
C ARG A 87 -3.37 0.53 -9.69
N TRP A 88 -3.05 -0.32 -8.72
CA TRP A 88 -2.97 0.07 -7.31
C TRP A 88 -2.02 1.26 -7.14
N LEU A 89 -0.83 1.17 -7.71
CA LEU A 89 0.17 2.22 -7.61
C LEU A 89 -0.28 3.51 -8.30
N GLU A 90 -0.88 3.39 -9.47
CA GLU A 90 -1.42 4.56 -10.19
C GLU A 90 -2.44 5.31 -9.35
N LEU A 91 -3.39 4.59 -8.75
CA LEU A 91 -4.41 5.19 -7.89
C LEU A 91 -3.82 5.79 -6.63
N PHE A 92 -2.81 5.12 -6.05
CA PHE A 92 -2.12 5.63 -4.87
C PHE A 92 -1.40 6.95 -5.18
N VAL A 93 -0.64 6.98 -6.26
CA VAL A 93 0.09 8.18 -6.69
C VAL A 93 -0.88 9.33 -6.96
N ARG A 94 -1.97 9.07 -7.67
CA ARG A 94 -3.00 10.09 -7.93
C ARG A 94 -3.61 10.62 -6.63
N SER A 95 -3.81 9.76 -5.65
CA SER A 95 -4.40 10.16 -4.38
C SER A 95 -3.46 11.07 -3.59
N VAL A 96 -2.16 10.79 -3.62
CA VAL A 96 -1.16 11.67 -3.00
C VAL A 96 -1.09 13.00 -3.76
N ASP A 97 -0.93 12.94 -5.07
CA ASP A 97 -0.73 14.13 -5.91
C ASP A 97 -1.93 15.08 -5.91
N GLY A 98 -3.11 14.56 -5.69
CA GLY A 98 -4.32 15.37 -5.61
C GLY A 98 -4.43 16.18 -4.33
N GLU A 99 -3.69 15.83 -3.29
CA GLU A 99 -3.82 16.43 -1.97
C GLU A 99 -2.54 17.10 -1.46
N PHE A 100 -1.38 16.58 -1.82
CA PHE A 100 -0.11 17.01 -1.25
C PHE A 100 1.01 17.10 -2.29
N CYS A 101 2.05 17.88 -1.94
CA CYS A 101 3.24 18.06 -2.76
C CYS A 101 4.42 18.38 -1.83
N GLY A 102 5.56 17.72 -2.02
CA GLY A 102 6.75 17.96 -1.22
C GLY A 102 7.56 16.70 -0.96
N PRO A 103 8.64 16.81 -0.17
CA PRO A 103 9.55 15.68 0.08
C PRO A 103 8.86 14.46 0.69
N ARG A 104 7.92 14.64 1.61
CA ARG A 104 7.20 13.50 2.21
C ARG A 104 6.21 12.89 1.23
N ALA A 105 5.52 13.71 0.44
CA ALA A 105 4.65 13.23 -0.62
C ALA A 105 5.45 12.40 -1.63
N ASP A 106 6.64 12.85 -2.02
CA ASP A 106 7.51 12.11 -2.92
C ASP A 106 8.00 10.80 -2.27
N PHE A 107 8.33 10.86 -0.99
CA PHE A 107 8.82 9.69 -0.26
C PHE A 107 7.76 8.59 -0.16
N ILE A 108 6.52 8.95 0.18
CA ILE A 108 5.45 7.95 0.30
C ILE A 108 5.17 7.28 -1.05
N LYS A 109 5.22 8.05 -2.14
CA LYS A 109 5.05 7.49 -3.50
C LYS A 109 6.17 6.52 -3.84
N MET A 110 7.41 6.88 -3.55
CA MET A 110 8.57 6.03 -3.78
C MET A 110 8.46 4.72 -2.99
N ARG A 111 8.07 4.80 -1.74
CA ARG A 111 7.91 3.64 -0.87
C ARG A 111 6.79 2.73 -1.36
N ALA A 112 5.68 3.31 -1.78
CA ALA A 112 4.58 2.53 -2.34
C ALA A 112 5.02 1.75 -3.58
N HIS A 113 5.81 2.36 -4.45
CA HIS A 113 6.37 1.69 -5.63
C HIS A 113 7.26 0.51 -5.22
N ALA A 114 8.16 0.72 -4.28
CA ALA A 114 9.06 -0.33 -3.79
C ALA A 114 8.31 -1.49 -3.15
N ILE A 115 7.27 -1.20 -2.38
CA ILE A 115 6.43 -2.22 -1.74
C ILE A 115 5.70 -3.05 -2.80
N ALA A 116 5.13 -2.39 -3.81
CA ALA A 116 4.44 -3.08 -4.89
C ALA A 116 5.37 -4.03 -5.65
N ASP A 117 6.57 -3.57 -5.96
CA ASP A 117 7.57 -4.41 -6.63
C ASP A 117 7.97 -5.60 -5.75
N ARG A 118 8.20 -5.37 -4.47
CA ARG A 118 8.63 -6.43 -3.55
C ARG A 118 7.55 -7.49 -3.38
N PHE A 119 6.29 -7.09 -3.25
CA PHE A 119 5.21 -8.06 -3.16
C PHE A 119 5.14 -8.93 -4.42
N GLN A 120 5.27 -8.31 -5.59
CA GLN A 120 5.25 -9.07 -6.85
C GLN A 120 6.41 -10.06 -6.95
N ILE A 121 7.60 -9.66 -6.54
CA ILE A 121 8.77 -10.56 -6.52
C ILE A 121 8.54 -11.72 -5.56
N ASN A 122 8.10 -11.42 -4.35
CA ASN A 122 7.89 -12.45 -3.31
C ASN A 122 6.74 -13.40 -3.64
N LEU A 123 5.75 -12.95 -4.42
CA LEU A 123 4.66 -13.81 -4.90
C LEU A 123 5.03 -14.59 -6.16
N GLY A 124 6.20 -14.36 -6.73
CA GLY A 124 6.64 -15.01 -7.96
C GLY A 124 6.02 -14.42 -9.23
N ILE A 125 5.44 -13.22 -9.14
CA ILE A 125 4.80 -12.54 -10.28
C ILE A 125 5.84 -11.85 -11.16
N LEU A 126 6.87 -11.24 -10.53
CA LEU A 126 7.99 -10.61 -11.22
C LEU A 126 9.27 -11.38 -10.93
N GLU A 127 10.21 -11.34 -11.89
CA GLU A 127 11.52 -11.91 -11.68
C GLU A 127 12.29 -11.11 -10.65
N GLN A 128 13.07 -11.84 -9.84
CA GLN A 128 13.89 -11.24 -8.83
C GLN A 128 15.14 -10.63 -9.48
N GLY A 129 15.28 -9.30 -9.35
CA GLY A 129 16.48 -8.62 -9.77
C GLY A 129 17.64 -8.83 -8.80
N PRO A 130 18.82 -8.26 -9.07
CA PRO A 130 19.99 -8.40 -8.19
C PRO A 130 19.91 -7.59 -6.90
N THR A 131 18.74 -7.23 -6.47
CA THR A 131 18.49 -6.38 -5.31
C THR A 131 18.66 -7.15 -3.99
N ASN A 132 19.14 -6.46 -2.96
CA ASN A 132 19.26 -7.04 -1.64
C ASN A 132 17.88 -7.30 -1.03
N LEU A 133 17.52 -8.58 -0.91
CA LEU A 133 16.23 -9.01 -0.42
C LEU A 133 15.98 -8.68 1.04
N GLU A 134 17.02 -8.75 1.87
CA GLU A 134 16.90 -8.56 3.31
C GLU A 134 16.44 -7.13 3.63
N GLU A 135 17.06 -6.16 2.98
CA GLU A 135 16.73 -4.76 3.18
C GLU A 135 15.28 -4.46 2.84
N THR A 136 14.78 -5.09 1.80
CA THR A 136 13.41 -4.84 1.34
C THR A 136 12.38 -5.55 2.20
N LEU A 137 12.69 -6.73 2.74
CA LEU A 137 11.79 -7.46 3.61
C LEU A 137 11.52 -6.73 4.93
N GLU A 138 12.50 -6.03 5.45
CA GLU A 138 12.33 -5.23 6.65
C GLU A 138 11.36 -4.08 6.45
N GLU A 139 11.23 -3.60 5.23
CA GLU A 139 10.38 -2.47 4.88
C GLU A 139 8.96 -2.89 4.50
N ALA A 140 8.77 -4.13 4.17
CA ALA A 140 7.47 -4.65 3.79
C ALA A 140 6.66 -5.09 5.00
#